data_482f0b6f80b74ae32d3a9181ff71cf7b
#
_entry.id   482f0b6f80b74ae32d3a9181ff71cf7b
#
_cell.length_a   1.000
_cell.length_b   1.000
_cell.length_c   1.000
_cell.angle_alpha   90.00
_cell.angle_beta   90.00
_cell.angle_gamma   90.00
#
_symmetry.space_group_name_H-M   'P 1'
#
loop_
_entity.id
_entity.type
_entity.pdbx_description
1 polymer ?
#
loop_
_entity_poly.entity_id
_entity_poly.type
_entity_poly.pdbx_seq_one_letter_code
_entity_poly.pdbx_strand_id
1 'polypeptide(L)'
;MQYELRYYHVEPGRMHDLDARMRDGLPPLLHKHGIRVVGRWHAIAGRGTPLFIYLMAWKDNTERETHWNGFYADPDWWALRAETNGGSELVQHYDISLLTPSPAWLEHRQHGPAPQVGALHELIVQPIANGQPKAAHAYLAQTALPVLNELGASLLGSFNLVAGQYMPGLVSLLSWPDFATREAGWQAYWSDARIQQAHAEQRRSLGRSLLGRADTWLLRPTPYADVDPSLGLSQ
;
A
#
# COMPACT_ATOMS: atom_id res chain seq x y z
N MET A 1 -0.93 14.89 6.52
CA MET A 1 -0.10 13.80 5.95
C MET A 1 -0.81 13.23 4.74
N GLN A 2 -0.08 13.10 3.66
CA GLN A 2 -0.54 12.52 2.39
C GLN A 2 0.43 11.43 1.97
N TYR A 3 -0.06 10.42 1.27
CA TYR A 3 0.77 9.35 0.73
C TYR A 3 0.61 9.25 -0.77
N GLU A 4 1.65 8.75 -1.41
CA GLU A 4 1.66 8.44 -2.82
C GLU A 4 2.11 7.00 -3.00
N LEU A 5 1.22 6.17 -3.52
CA LEU A 5 1.50 4.78 -3.84
C LEU A 5 1.70 4.66 -5.34
N ARG A 6 2.87 4.18 -5.75
CA ARG A 6 3.22 3.97 -7.15
C ARG A 6 3.34 2.51 -7.49
N TYR A 7 2.78 2.14 -8.63
CA TYR A 7 2.85 0.83 -9.23
C TYR A 7 3.66 0.94 -10.52
N TYR A 8 4.90 0.52 -10.50
CA TYR A 8 5.76 0.51 -11.68
C TYR A 8 5.57 -0.80 -12.43
N HIS A 9 5.04 -0.72 -13.64
CA HIS A 9 4.95 -1.84 -14.58
C HIS A 9 6.32 -2.02 -15.23
N VAL A 10 7.08 -2.94 -14.66
CA VAL A 10 8.47 -3.16 -15.06
C VAL A 10 8.52 -3.92 -16.37
N GLU A 11 9.41 -3.51 -17.27
CA GLU A 11 9.65 -4.23 -18.52
C GLU A 11 10.06 -5.68 -18.20
N PRO A 12 9.44 -6.69 -18.83
CA PRO A 12 9.76 -8.10 -18.59
C PRO A 12 11.26 -8.38 -18.66
N GLY A 13 11.79 -9.04 -17.63
CA GLY A 13 13.22 -9.32 -17.48
C GLY A 13 14.08 -8.19 -16.90
N ARG A 14 13.54 -6.98 -16.69
CA ARG A 14 14.31 -5.81 -16.23
C ARG A 14 14.16 -5.49 -14.71
N MET A 15 13.52 -6.37 -13.95
CA MET A 15 13.35 -6.14 -12.49
C MET A 15 14.70 -6.02 -11.76
N HIS A 16 15.67 -6.83 -12.14
CA HIS A 16 17.01 -6.77 -11.53
C HIS A 16 17.70 -5.40 -11.78
N ASP A 17 17.57 -4.86 -12.98
CA ASP A 17 18.15 -3.56 -13.34
C ASP A 17 17.44 -2.42 -12.59
N LEU A 18 16.10 -2.52 -12.45
CA LEU A 18 15.34 -1.59 -11.64
C LEU A 18 15.76 -1.66 -10.17
N ASP A 19 15.95 -2.88 -9.62
CA ASP A 19 16.42 -3.05 -8.24
C ASP A 19 17.80 -2.40 -8.02
N ALA A 20 18.72 -2.56 -8.96
CA ALA A 20 20.03 -1.90 -8.88
C ALA A 20 19.89 -0.37 -8.83
N ARG A 21 19.02 0.22 -9.69
CA ARG A 21 18.72 1.66 -9.64
C ARG A 21 18.12 2.06 -8.29
N MET A 22 17.12 1.32 -7.80
CA MET A 22 16.37 1.65 -6.58
C MET A 22 17.19 1.44 -5.30
N ARG A 23 18.18 0.54 -5.32
CA ARG A 23 19.09 0.26 -4.22
C ARG A 23 20.27 1.20 -4.18
N ASP A 24 20.94 1.42 -5.31
CA ASP A 24 22.26 2.02 -5.36
C ASP A 24 22.23 3.48 -5.86
N GLY A 25 21.52 3.74 -6.95
CA GLY A 25 21.58 5.03 -7.62
C GLY A 25 20.57 6.06 -7.13
N LEU A 26 19.35 5.62 -6.85
CA LEU A 26 18.25 6.53 -6.56
C LEU A 26 18.24 7.11 -5.12
N PRO A 27 18.64 6.37 -4.05
CA PRO A 27 18.53 6.88 -2.69
C PRO A 27 19.23 8.22 -2.43
N PRO A 28 20.46 8.48 -2.94
CA PRO A 28 21.10 9.80 -2.77
C PRO A 28 20.29 10.94 -3.39
N LEU A 29 19.69 10.70 -4.56
CA LEU A 29 18.85 11.70 -5.24
C LEU A 29 17.52 11.94 -4.51
N LEU A 30 16.88 10.89 -4.03
CA LEU A 30 15.67 11.02 -3.21
C LEU A 30 15.97 11.83 -1.94
N HIS A 31 17.07 11.55 -1.28
CA HIS A 31 17.51 12.29 -0.09
C HIS A 31 17.79 13.77 -0.40
N LYS A 32 18.54 14.05 -1.49
CA LYS A 32 18.84 15.40 -1.97
C LYS A 32 17.58 16.24 -2.17
N HIS A 33 16.51 15.63 -2.64
CA HIS A 33 15.23 16.29 -2.91
C HIS A 33 14.18 16.08 -1.81
N GLY A 34 14.54 15.56 -0.65
CA GLY A 34 13.62 15.38 0.48
C GLY A 34 12.48 14.40 0.23
N ILE A 35 12.62 13.50 -0.75
CA ILE A 35 11.61 12.50 -1.08
C ILE A 35 11.73 11.32 -0.14
N ARG A 36 10.71 11.11 0.70
CA ARG A 36 10.69 10.06 1.71
C ARG A 36 9.90 8.84 1.25
N VAL A 37 10.60 7.74 0.98
CA VAL A 37 10.02 6.42 0.70
C VAL A 37 9.92 5.63 2.00
N VAL A 38 8.73 5.15 2.33
CA VAL A 38 8.41 4.45 3.58
C VAL A 38 8.20 2.95 3.40
N GLY A 39 8.20 2.47 2.17
CA GLY A 39 8.17 1.04 1.86
C GLY A 39 8.40 0.76 0.39
N ARG A 40 9.03 -0.38 0.09
CA ARG A 40 9.31 -0.88 -1.27
C ARG A 40 9.05 -2.37 -1.35
N TRP A 41 8.42 -2.81 -2.43
CA TRP A 41 8.01 -4.21 -2.60
C TRP A 41 8.11 -4.66 -4.06
N HIS A 42 8.35 -5.96 -4.21
CA HIS A 42 8.01 -6.68 -5.43
C HIS A 42 6.62 -7.29 -5.30
N ALA A 43 5.74 -7.07 -6.24
CA ALA A 43 4.50 -7.82 -6.32
C ALA A 43 4.79 -9.21 -6.89
N ILE A 44 4.55 -10.25 -6.07
CA ILE A 44 4.79 -11.65 -6.44
C ILE A 44 3.54 -12.30 -7.04
N ALA A 45 2.37 -11.72 -6.81
CA ALA A 45 1.11 -12.09 -7.44
C ALA A 45 0.16 -10.88 -7.43
N GLY A 46 -0.74 -10.82 -8.40
CA GLY A 46 -1.72 -9.76 -8.56
C GLY A 46 -1.82 -9.27 -10.00
N ARG A 47 -2.72 -8.34 -10.24
CA ARG A 47 -2.93 -7.79 -11.59
C ARG A 47 -1.70 -7.01 -12.06
N GLY A 48 -1.29 -7.22 -13.32
CA GLY A 48 -0.22 -6.45 -13.98
C GLY A 48 1.19 -6.80 -13.55
N THR A 49 1.41 -7.94 -12.84
CA THR A 49 2.77 -8.38 -12.49
C THR A 49 3.59 -8.72 -13.74
N PRO A 50 4.93 -8.44 -13.74
CA PRO A 50 5.76 -8.03 -12.60
C PRO A 50 5.64 -6.54 -12.29
N LEU A 51 5.42 -6.20 -10.99
CA LEU A 51 5.34 -4.83 -10.51
C LEU A 51 6.40 -4.56 -9.45
N PHE A 52 6.97 -3.36 -9.50
CA PHE A 52 7.66 -2.77 -8.36
C PHE A 52 6.73 -1.73 -7.73
N ILE A 53 6.41 -1.90 -6.46
CA ILE A 53 5.47 -1.03 -5.73
C ILE A 53 6.23 -0.30 -4.64
N TYR A 54 6.00 1.00 -4.47
CA TYR A 54 6.56 1.75 -3.37
C TYR A 54 5.62 2.84 -2.86
N LEU A 55 5.73 3.12 -1.59
CA LEU A 55 4.91 4.09 -0.86
C LEU A 55 5.78 5.24 -0.39
N MET A 56 5.35 6.46 -0.64
CA MET A 56 5.98 7.69 -0.18
C MET A 56 5.05 8.43 0.76
N ALA A 57 5.64 9.16 1.71
CA ALA A 57 4.92 9.98 2.68
C ALA A 57 5.31 11.45 2.51
N TRP A 58 4.30 12.32 2.51
CA TRP A 58 4.38 13.76 2.31
C TRP A 58 3.62 14.49 3.42
N LYS A 59 4.08 15.67 3.78
CA LYS A 59 3.30 16.54 4.66
C LYS A 59 1.95 16.90 4.01
N ASP A 60 2.01 17.33 2.76
CA ASP A 60 0.88 17.75 1.93
C ASP A 60 1.23 17.68 0.44
N ASN A 61 0.29 18.07 -0.43
CA ASN A 61 0.49 18.05 -1.87
C ASN A 61 1.48 19.13 -2.34
N THR A 62 1.61 20.24 -1.63
CA THR A 62 2.56 21.31 -1.98
C THR A 62 4.01 20.84 -1.81
N GLU A 63 4.31 20.16 -0.69
CA GLU A 63 5.61 19.53 -0.47
C GLU A 63 5.90 18.49 -1.56
N ARG A 64 4.94 17.62 -1.84
CA ARG A 64 5.05 16.60 -2.89
C ARG A 64 5.42 17.21 -4.25
N GLU A 65 4.67 18.23 -4.67
CA GLU A 65 4.88 18.90 -5.96
C GLU A 65 6.25 19.60 -6.02
N THR A 66 6.62 20.32 -4.98
CA THR A 66 7.91 21.02 -4.88
C THR A 66 9.07 20.03 -5.01
N HIS A 67 9.03 18.93 -4.28
CA HIS A 67 10.12 17.95 -4.27
C HIS A 67 10.22 17.19 -5.60
N TRP A 68 9.08 16.78 -6.19
CA TRP A 68 9.09 16.14 -7.50
C TRP A 68 9.55 17.07 -8.60
N ASN A 69 9.15 18.34 -8.60
CA ASN A 69 9.62 19.33 -9.57
C ASN A 69 11.14 19.52 -9.47
N GLY A 70 11.67 19.63 -8.25
CA GLY A 70 13.11 19.69 -8.04
C GLY A 70 13.84 18.44 -8.54
N PHE A 71 13.32 17.26 -8.24
CA PHE A 71 13.87 15.98 -8.67
C PHE A 71 13.90 15.85 -10.21
N TYR A 72 12.79 16.16 -10.88
CA TYR A 72 12.74 16.05 -12.35
C TYR A 72 13.51 17.14 -13.09
N ALA A 73 13.82 18.26 -12.43
CA ALA A 73 14.70 19.30 -12.96
C ALA A 73 16.20 18.96 -12.77
N ASP A 74 16.54 17.97 -11.95
CA ASP A 74 17.91 17.63 -11.63
C ASP A 74 18.59 16.86 -12.78
N PRO A 75 19.73 17.37 -13.34
CA PRO A 75 20.47 16.66 -14.38
C PRO A 75 21.04 15.31 -13.92
N ASP A 76 21.35 15.15 -12.61
CA ASP A 76 21.87 13.91 -12.06
C ASP A 76 20.83 12.78 -12.18
N TRP A 77 19.53 13.10 -12.05
CA TRP A 77 18.48 12.12 -12.31
C TRP A 77 18.49 11.64 -13.76
N TRP A 78 18.61 12.55 -14.71
CA TRP A 78 18.58 12.18 -16.13
C TRP A 78 19.82 11.39 -16.56
N ALA A 79 20.98 11.70 -15.97
CA ALA A 79 22.21 10.94 -16.17
C ALA A 79 22.05 9.51 -15.62
N LEU A 80 21.63 9.36 -14.36
CA LEU A 80 21.36 8.05 -13.74
C LEU A 80 20.32 7.24 -14.54
N ARG A 81 19.23 7.90 -14.97
CA ARG A 81 18.20 7.25 -15.76
C ARG A 81 18.74 6.72 -17.09
N ALA A 82 19.51 7.52 -17.80
CA ALA A 82 20.11 7.13 -19.07
C ALA A 82 21.08 5.95 -18.91
N GLU A 83 21.97 6.01 -17.91
CA GLU A 83 22.92 4.97 -17.58
C GLU A 83 22.21 3.64 -17.25
N THR A 84 21.29 3.67 -16.31
CA THR A 84 20.61 2.45 -15.81
C THR A 84 19.56 1.90 -16.78
N ASN A 85 19.03 2.71 -17.67
CA ASN A 85 18.19 2.24 -18.77
C ASN A 85 19.00 1.36 -19.78
N GLY A 86 20.28 1.66 -19.98
CA GLY A 86 21.13 0.85 -20.86
C GLY A 86 20.58 0.72 -22.30
N GLY A 87 19.91 1.76 -22.80
CA GLY A 87 19.36 1.81 -24.16
C GLY A 87 17.89 1.36 -24.29
N SER A 88 17.24 0.87 -23.21
CA SER A 88 15.79 0.56 -23.20
C SER A 88 15.17 0.91 -21.84
N GLU A 89 13.88 1.24 -21.85
CA GLU A 89 13.19 1.60 -20.62
C GLU A 89 13.12 0.44 -19.62
N LEU A 90 13.25 0.74 -18.32
CA LEU A 90 13.05 -0.23 -17.24
C LEU A 90 11.58 -0.35 -16.86
N VAL A 91 10.81 0.73 -17.05
CA VAL A 91 9.42 0.83 -16.64
C VAL A 91 8.59 1.25 -17.84
N GLN A 92 7.64 0.41 -18.23
CA GLN A 92 6.74 0.69 -19.35
C GLN A 92 5.83 1.88 -19.07
N HIS A 93 5.20 1.87 -17.90
CA HIS A 93 4.34 2.92 -17.36
C HIS A 93 4.21 2.76 -15.85
N TYR A 94 3.56 3.70 -15.19
CA TYR A 94 3.27 3.61 -13.77
C TYR A 94 1.91 4.21 -13.44
N ASP A 95 1.21 3.54 -12.53
CA ASP A 95 -0.01 4.07 -11.92
C ASP A 95 0.33 4.78 -10.61
N ILE A 96 -0.43 5.81 -10.28
CA ILE A 96 -0.31 6.56 -9.02
C ILE A 96 -1.65 6.57 -8.30
N SER A 97 -1.63 6.26 -7.01
CA SER A 97 -2.73 6.52 -6.10
C SER A 97 -2.32 7.54 -5.05
N LEU A 98 -3.12 8.60 -4.91
CA LEU A 98 -2.96 9.57 -3.82
C LEU A 98 -3.86 9.17 -2.67
N LEU A 99 -3.30 9.17 -1.46
CA LEU A 99 -3.91 8.57 -0.28
C LEU A 99 -3.81 9.50 0.92
N THR A 100 -4.77 9.37 1.85
CA THR A 100 -4.70 9.96 3.19
C THR A 100 -4.92 8.88 4.24
N PRO A 101 -4.37 9.00 5.46
CA PRO A 101 -4.63 8.04 6.52
C PRO A 101 -6.13 7.86 6.75
N SER A 102 -6.58 6.60 6.85
CA SER A 102 -7.99 6.32 7.16
C SER A 102 -8.26 6.54 8.65
N PRO A 103 -9.49 6.95 9.03
CA PRO A 103 -9.88 7.02 10.44
C PRO A 103 -9.67 5.70 11.18
N ALA A 104 -9.98 4.57 10.53
CA ALA A 104 -9.79 3.24 11.11
C ALA A 104 -8.31 2.94 11.45
N TRP A 105 -7.37 3.37 10.60
CA TRP A 105 -5.95 3.19 10.87
C TRP A 105 -5.47 4.09 12.00
N LEU A 106 -5.90 5.35 12.03
CA LEU A 106 -5.54 6.28 13.10
C LEU A 106 -6.05 5.78 14.46
N GLU A 107 -7.27 5.24 14.51
CA GLU A 107 -7.85 4.61 15.71
C GLU A 107 -7.05 3.34 16.11
N HIS A 108 -6.75 2.47 15.13
CA HIS A 108 -5.97 1.25 15.37
C HIS A 108 -4.57 1.56 15.92
N ARG A 109 -3.91 2.60 15.44
CA ARG A 109 -2.59 3.01 15.95
C ARG A 109 -2.62 3.47 17.40
N GLN A 110 -3.73 4.01 17.86
CA GLN A 110 -3.88 4.48 19.26
C GLN A 110 -4.22 3.35 20.23
N HIS A 111 -4.97 2.35 19.79
CA HIS A 111 -5.57 1.33 20.67
C HIS A 111 -5.25 -0.11 20.28
N GLY A 112 -4.75 -0.33 19.08
CA GLY A 112 -4.39 -1.66 18.56
C GLY A 112 -2.98 -2.10 18.94
N PRO A 113 -2.62 -3.34 18.62
CA PRO A 113 -1.26 -3.84 18.80
C PRO A 113 -0.26 -3.10 17.92
N ALA A 114 1.00 -3.05 18.36
CA ALA A 114 2.08 -2.54 17.53
C ALA A 114 2.21 -3.38 16.25
N PRO A 115 2.43 -2.74 15.07
CA PRO A 115 2.53 -3.47 13.83
C PRO A 115 3.75 -4.40 13.81
N GLN A 116 3.52 -5.63 13.32
CA GLN A 116 4.55 -6.64 13.11
C GLN A 116 4.88 -6.72 11.62
N VAL A 117 6.14 -6.53 11.27
CA VAL A 117 6.59 -6.63 9.88
C VAL A 117 7.02 -8.07 9.61
N GLY A 118 6.18 -8.84 8.92
CA GLY A 118 6.45 -10.21 8.50
C GLY A 118 7.08 -10.31 7.11
N ALA A 119 7.24 -11.53 6.64
CA ALA A 119 7.88 -11.81 5.36
C ALA A 119 6.97 -11.61 4.14
N LEU A 120 5.66 -11.64 4.34
CA LEU A 120 4.66 -11.46 3.28
C LEU A 120 3.77 -10.26 3.61
N HIS A 121 3.64 -9.35 2.65
CA HIS A 121 2.69 -8.25 2.74
C HIS A 121 1.56 -8.44 1.73
N GLU A 122 0.43 -7.81 2.01
CA GLU A 122 -0.74 -7.86 1.16
C GLU A 122 -1.34 -6.46 1.02
N LEU A 123 -1.34 -5.97 -0.21
CA LEU A 123 -1.97 -4.71 -0.57
C LEU A 123 -3.36 -5.00 -1.11
N ILE A 124 -4.37 -4.40 -0.51
CA ILE A 124 -5.78 -4.58 -0.83
C ILE A 124 -6.37 -3.23 -1.21
N VAL A 125 -6.89 -3.11 -2.42
CA VAL A 125 -7.58 -1.91 -2.91
C VAL A 125 -9.02 -2.28 -3.22
N GLN A 126 -9.98 -1.60 -2.57
CA GLN A 126 -11.39 -1.96 -2.71
C GLN A 126 -12.30 -0.73 -2.64
N PRO A 127 -13.40 -0.71 -3.39
CA PRO A 127 -14.37 0.37 -3.32
C PRO A 127 -15.13 0.35 -2.00
N ILE A 128 -15.42 1.53 -1.48
CA ILE A 128 -16.37 1.76 -0.41
C ILE A 128 -17.77 2.00 -1.05
N ALA A 129 -18.80 1.46 -0.44
CA ALA A 129 -20.17 1.74 -0.87
C ALA A 129 -20.46 3.25 -0.81
N ASN A 130 -20.97 3.82 -1.91
CA ASN A 130 -21.26 5.25 -2.00
C ASN A 130 -22.16 5.70 -0.85
N GLY A 131 -21.78 6.83 -0.22
CA GLY A 131 -22.47 7.39 0.94
C GLY A 131 -22.17 6.69 2.27
N GLN A 132 -21.31 5.66 2.30
CA GLN A 132 -21.03 4.84 3.49
C GLN A 132 -19.58 4.86 4.01
N PRO A 133 -18.73 5.89 3.78
CA PRO A 133 -17.35 5.85 4.26
C PRO A 133 -17.25 5.69 5.78
N LYS A 134 -18.10 6.40 6.54
CA LYS A 134 -18.10 6.33 8.01
C LYS A 134 -18.42 4.92 8.50
N ALA A 135 -19.43 4.27 7.94
CA ALA A 135 -19.81 2.90 8.30
C ALA A 135 -18.73 1.88 7.89
N ALA A 136 -18.10 2.08 6.73
CA ALA A 136 -17.00 1.22 6.27
C ALA A 136 -15.78 1.29 7.21
N HIS A 137 -15.40 2.50 7.67
CA HIS A 137 -14.31 2.65 8.63
C HIS A 137 -14.65 2.08 10.00
N ALA A 138 -15.89 2.25 10.47
CA ALA A 138 -16.34 1.64 11.73
C ALA A 138 -16.31 0.11 11.63
N TYR A 139 -16.81 -0.48 10.55
CA TYR A 139 -16.72 -1.91 10.31
C TYR A 139 -15.25 -2.41 10.31
N LEU A 140 -14.38 -1.69 9.60
CA LEU A 140 -12.95 -2.04 9.55
C LEU A 140 -12.33 -2.03 10.95
N ALA A 141 -12.49 -0.93 11.71
CA ALA A 141 -11.86 -0.76 13.02
C ALA A 141 -12.43 -1.70 14.08
N GLN A 142 -13.76 -1.88 14.11
CA GLN A 142 -14.46 -2.55 15.20
C GLN A 142 -14.70 -4.04 14.97
N THR A 143 -14.62 -4.51 13.71
CA THR A 143 -14.93 -5.89 13.37
C THR A 143 -13.80 -6.55 12.59
N ALA A 144 -13.44 -6.01 11.42
CA ALA A 144 -12.52 -6.69 10.51
C ALA A 144 -11.10 -6.77 11.06
N LEU A 145 -10.54 -5.64 11.52
CA LEU A 145 -9.16 -5.59 12.04
C LEU A 145 -8.94 -6.43 13.31
N PRO A 146 -9.84 -6.42 14.32
CA PRO A 146 -9.72 -7.32 15.47
C PRO A 146 -9.64 -8.79 15.05
N VAL A 147 -10.53 -9.24 14.17
CA VAL A 147 -10.52 -10.61 13.67
C VAL A 147 -9.22 -10.92 12.91
N LEU A 148 -8.79 -10.04 12.00
CA LEU A 148 -7.55 -10.23 11.24
C LEU A 148 -6.32 -10.32 12.15
N ASN A 149 -6.24 -9.48 13.19
CA ASN A 149 -5.15 -9.53 14.16
C ASN A 149 -5.09 -10.85 14.93
N GLU A 150 -6.25 -11.37 15.37
CA GLU A 150 -6.36 -12.68 16.03
C GLU A 150 -5.90 -13.82 15.11
N LEU A 151 -6.04 -13.66 13.80
CA LEU A 151 -5.67 -14.63 12.77
C LEU A 151 -4.23 -14.45 12.23
N GLY A 152 -3.44 -13.58 12.85
CA GLY A 152 -2.02 -13.43 12.55
C GLY A 152 -1.69 -12.33 11.51
N ALA A 153 -2.68 -11.59 11.03
CA ALA A 153 -2.40 -10.39 10.24
C ALA A 153 -2.00 -9.21 11.13
N SER A 154 -1.15 -8.35 10.63
CA SER A 154 -0.82 -7.07 11.25
C SER A 154 -1.13 -5.94 10.27
N LEU A 155 -1.88 -4.93 10.72
CA LEU A 155 -2.15 -3.75 9.89
C LEU A 155 -0.92 -2.83 9.88
N LEU A 156 -0.26 -2.69 8.74
CA LEU A 156 0.79 -1.69 8.54
C LEU A 156 0.19 -0.32 8.22
N GLY A 157 -0.85 -0.28 7.37
CA GLY A 157 -1.50 0.95 6.99
C GLY A 157 -2.88 0.74 6.39
N SER A 158 -3.76 1.73 6.59
CA SER A 158 -5.03 1.80 5.87
C SER A 158 -5.31 3.25 5.49
N PHE A 159 -5.74 3.46 4.25
CA PHE A 159 -5.81 4.77 3.64
C PHE A 159 -7.12 4.97 2.89
N ASN A 160 -7.63 6.20 2.92
CA ASN A 160 -8.63 6.66 1.97
C ASN A 160 -7.96 6.98 0.63
N LEU A 161 -8.60 6.58 -0.44
CA LEU A 161 -8.23 7.02 -1.78
C LEU A 161 -8.67 8.49 -1.96
N VAL A 162 -7.72 9.36 -2.30
CA VAL A 162 -7.99 10.76 -2.70
C VAL A 162 -8.11 10.86 -4.21
N ALA A 163 -7.25 10.13 -4.93
CA ALA A 163 -7.31 9.96 -6.37
C ALA A 163 -6.76 8.59 -6.75
N GLY A 164 -7.41 7.91 -7.67
CA GLY A 164 -7.07 6.56 -8.12
C GLY A 164 -8.30 5.78 -8.57
N GLN A 165 -8.18 4.46 -8.65
CA GLN A 165 -9.31 3.59 -9.02
C GLN A 165 -10.26 3.40 -7.82
N TYR A 166 -11.54 3.09 -8.10
CA TYR A 166 -12.55 2.73 -7.08
C TYR A 166 -12.90 3.82 -6.08
N MET A 167 -13.17 5.04 -6.57
CA MET A 167 -13.60 6.14 -5.69
C MET A 167 -15.10 6.05 -5.32
N PRO A 168 -15.48 6.18 -4.05
CA PRO A 168 -14.62 6.24 -2.87
C PRO A 168 -13.98 4.88 -2.59
N GLY A 169 -12.75 4.86 -2.14
CA GLY A 169 -11.97 3.64 -2.00
C GLY A 169 -11.12 3.57 -0.74
N LEU A 170 -10.86 2.35 -0.33
CA LEU A 170 -9.99 1.99 0.78
C LEU A 170 -8.79 1.23 0.25
N VAL A 171 -7.61 1.60 0.72
CA VAL A 171 -6.36 0.87 0.50
C VAL A 171 -5.87 0.36 1.84
N SER A 172 -5.67 -0.95 1.98
CA SER A 172 -5.14 -1.57 3.20
C SER A 172 -3.84 -2.30 2.89
N LEU A 173 -2.84 -2.12 3.74
CA LEU A 173 -1.56 -2.83 3.70
C LEU A 173 -1.47 -3.71 4.94
N LEU A 174 -1.59 -5.02 4.74
CA LEU A 174 -1.45 -6.03 5.77
C LEU A 174 -0.06 -6.65 5.71
N SER A 175 0.41 -7.12 6.85
CA SER A 175 1.62 -7.93 7.01
C SER A 175 1.24 -9.28 7.59
N TRP A 176 1.83 -10.33 7.08
CA TRP A 176 1.65 -11.71 7.51
C TRP A 176 3.02 -12.34 7.80
N PRO A 177 3.13 -13.23 8.79
CA PRO A 177 4.38 -13.96 9.01
C PRO A 177 4.87 -14.68 7.75
N ASP A 178 3.95 -15.37 7.07
CA ASP A 178 4.22 -16.14 5.86
C ASP A 178 2.93 -16.41 5.06
N PHE A 179 3.08 -17.11 3.93
CA PHE A 179 1.97 -17.46 3.04
C PHE A 179 0.99 -18.47 3.69
N ALA A 180 1.46 -19.43 4.47
CA ALA A 180 0.61 -20.44 5.10
C ALA A 180 -0.29 -19.80 6.16
N THR A 181 0.25 -18.91 6.99
CA THR A 181 -0.51 -18.13 7.98
C THR A 181 -1.56 -17.26 7.29
N ARG A 182 -1.20 -16.60 6.19
CA ARG A 182 -2.15 -15.80 5.41
C ARG A 182 -3.31 -16.64 4.88
N GLU A 183 -3.01 -17.79 4.26
CA GLU A 183 -4.01 -18.68 3.68
C GLU A 183 -5.00 -19.16 4.74
N ALA A 184 -4.48 -19.70 5.84
CA ALA A 184 -5.30 -20.13 6.97
C ALA A 184 -6.10 -18.97 7.59
N GLY A 185 -5.48 -17.80 7.72
CA GLY A 185 -6.09 -16.58 8.25
C GLY A 185 -7.30 -16.14 7.42
N TRP A 186 -7.18 -16.08 6.09
CA TRP A 186 -8.32 -15.69 5.25
C TRP A 186 -9.44 -16.75 5.23
N GLN A 187 -9.11 -18.04 5.27
CA GLN A 187 -10.13 -19.09 5.38
C GLN A 187 -10.91 -18.96 6.70
N ALA A 188 -10.21 -18.75 7.82
CA ALA A 188 -10.83 -18.54 9.12
C ALA A 188 -11.63 -17.24 9.19
N TYR A 189 -11.12 -16.14 8.61
CA TYR A 189 -11.80 -14.84 8.55
C TYR A 189 -13.19 -14.95 7.91
N TRP A 190 -13.28 -15.58 6.74
CA TRP A 190 -14.55 -15.72 6.05
C TRP A 190 -15.54 -16.67 6.76
N SER A 191 -15.05 -17.50 7.69
CA SER A 191 -15.87 -18.41 8.51
C SER A 191 -16.17 -17.85 9.91
N ASP A 192 -15.57 -16.71 10.30
CA ASP A 192 -15.77 -16.09 11.62
C ASP A 192 -17.20 -15.56 11.77
N ALA A 193 -17.84 -15.92 12.89
CA ALA A 193 -19.24 -15.57 13.15
C ALA A 193 -19.47 -14.04 13.17
N ARG A 194 -18.50 -13.25 13.67
CA ARG A 194 -18.57 -11.78 13.71
C ARG A 194 -18.61 -11.20 12.29
N ILE A 195 -17.78 -11.74 11.40
CA ILE A 195 -17.72 -11.32 9.99
C ILE A 195 -19.00 -11.72 9.26
N GLN A 196 -19.47 -12.96 9.45
CA GLN A 196 -20.72 -13.44 8.85
C GLN A 196 -21.93 -12.59 9.31
N GLN A 197 -22.02 -12.28 10.59
CA GLN A 197 -23.08 -11.46 11.16
C GLN A 197 -23.03 -10.03 10.61
N ALA A 198 -21.85 -9.40 10.56
CA ALA A 198 -21.68 -8.07 10.02
C ALA A 198 -22.08 -7.98 8.54
N HIS A 199 -21.68 -8.96 7.73
CA HIS A 199 -22.09 -9.01 6.32
C HIS A 199 -23.59 -9.26 6.14
N ALA A 200 -24.20 -10.10 6.99
CA ALA A 200 -25.65 -10.32 6.97
C ALA A 200 -26.41 -9.02 7.32
N GLU A 201 -25.92 -8.27 8.30
CA GLU A 201 -26.51 -6.99 8.69
C GLU A 201 -26.38 -5.94 7.58
N GLN A 202 -25.20 -5.82 6.96
CA GLN A 202 -24.97 -4.92 5.82
C GLN A 202 -25.95 -5.23 4.67
N ARG A 203 -26.14 -6.52 4.34
CA ARG A 203 -27.12 -6.91 3.30
C ARG A 203 -28.55 -6.57 3.68
N ARG A 204 -28.94 -6.75 4.96
CA ARG A 204 -30.30 -6.40 5.43
C ARG A 204 -30.55 -4.89 5.41
N SER A 205 -29.60 -4.10 5.91
CA SER A 205 -29.77 -2.65 6.10
C SER A 205 -29.47 -1.84 4.84
N LEU A 206 -28.51 -2.28 4.01
CA LEU A 206 -28.02 -1.52 2.86
C LEU A 206 -28.29 -2.20 1.51
N GLY A 207 -28.74 -3.44 1.50
CA GLY A 207 -28.86 -4.25 0.29
C GLY A 207 -27.53 -4.67 -0.34
N ARG A 208 -26.40 -4.35 0.29
CA ARG A 208 -25.04 -4.59 -0.24
C ARG A 208 -23.99 -4.56 0.87
N SER A 209 -22.78 -4.99 0.54
CA SER A 209 -21.62 -4.87 1.42
C SER A 209 -21.10 -3.42 1.48
N LEU A 210 -20.54 -3.02 2.61
CA LEU A 210 -19.86 -1.73 2.79
C LEU A 210 -18.58 -1.62 1.97
N LEU A 211 -17.85 -2.72 1.84
CA LEU A 211 -16.64 -2.85 1.05
C LEU A 211 -16.91 -3.78 -0.13
N GLY A 212 -16.56 -3.33 -1.33
CA GLY A 212 -16.76 -4.07 -2.57
C GLY A 212 -15.65 -5.09 -2.84
N ARG A 213 -15.66 -5.65 -4.05
CA ARG A 213 -14.60 -6.58 -4.49
C ARG A 213 -13.26 -5.88 -4.51
N ALA A 214 -12.26 -6.55 -3.98
CA ALA A 214 -10.91 -6.03 -3.88
C ALA A 214 -10.03 -6.47 -5.06
N ASP A 215 -9.16 -5.58 -5.50
CA ASP A 215 -7.91 -5.96 -6.16
C ASP A 215 -6.87 -6.20 -5.06
N THR A 216 -6.14 -7.31 -5.19
CA THR A 216 -5.16 -7.73 -4.19
C THR A 216 -3.83 -8.02 -4.85
N TRP A 217 -2.75 -7.53 -4.24
CA TRP A 217 -1.37 -7.88 -4.60
C TRP A 217 -0.67 -8.52 -3.40
N LEU A 218 -0.05 -9.65 -3.63
CA LEU A 218 0.89 -10.23 -2.69
C LEU A 218 2.27 -9.63 -2.92
N LEU A 219 2.86 -9.13 -1.85
CA LEU A 219 4.04 -8.32 -1.88
C LEU A 219 5.16 -8.95 -1.05
N ARG A 220 6.37 -8.93 -1.58
CA ARG A 220 7.58 -9.20 -0.82
C ARG A 220 8.34 -7.90 -0.61
N PRO A 221 8.66 -7.50 0.64
CA PRO A 221 9.56 -6.39 0.88
C PRO A 221 10.89 -6.58 0.13
N THR A 222 11.44 -5.48 -0.39
CA THR A 222 12.74 -5.56 -1.06
C THR A 222 13.85 -5.86 -0.04
N PRO A 223 14.88 -6.68 -0.38
CA PRO A 223 15.89 -7.10 0.60
C PRO A 223 16.88 -6.00 0.97
N TYR A 224 16.81 -4.84 0.31
CA TYR A 224 17.74 -3.72 0.50
C TYR A 224 17.12 -2.49 1.16
N ALA A 225 15.86 -2.56 1.57
CA ALA A 225 15.19 -1.45 2.24
C ALA A 225 14.13 -1.97 3.20
N ASP A 226 14.22 -1.59 4.45
CA ASP A 226 13.21 -1.89 5.44
C ASP A 226 11.90 -1.15 5.13
N VAL A 227 10.79 -1.79 5.48
CA VAL A 227 9.49 -1.14 5.52
C VAL A 227 9.36 -0.44 6.85
N ASP A 228 9.20 0.89 6.83
CA ASP A 228 8.94 1.66 8.05
C ASP A 228 7.60 1.22 8.66
N PRO A 229 7.59 0.57 9.83
CA PRO A 229 6.33 0.10 10.44
C PRO A 229 5.39 1.24 10.85
N SER A 230 5.90 2.46 10.99
CA SER A 230 5.08 3.64 11.22
C SER A 230 4.52 4.23 9.93
N LEU A 231 5.03 3.82 8.77
CA LEU A 231 4.81 4.43 7.46
C LEU A 231 4.98 5.96 7.49
N GLY A 232 5.91 6.43 8.32
CA GLY A 232 6.22 7.85 8.44
C GLY A 232 5.21 8.69 9.24
N LEU A 233 4.22 8.10 9.88
CA LEU A 233 3.41 8.79 10.88
C LEU A 233 4.24 8.92 12.17
N SER A 234 4.49 10.16 12.59
CA SER A 234 5.02 10.43 13.94
C SER A 234 4.01 9.95 14.97
N GLN A 235 4.52 9.45 16.11
CA GLN A 235 3.67 9.15 17.27
C GLN A 235 3.08 10.42 17.84
#